data_d274d568b0f06a40e455124f8c9cfad0
#
_entry.id   d274d568b0f06a40e455124f8c9cfad0
#
_cell.length_a   1.000
_cell.length_b   1.000
_cell.length_c   1.000
_cell.angle_alpha   90.00
_cell.angle_beta   90.00
_cell.angle_gamma   90.00
#
_symmetry.space_group_name_H-M   'P 1'
#
loop_
_entity.id
_entity.type
_entity.pdbx_description
1 polymer ?
#
loop_
_entity_poly.entity_id
_entity_poly.type
_entity_poly.pdbx_seq_one_letter_code
_entity_poly.pdbx_strand_id
1 'polypeptide(L)'
;LYHGGEPDYFWSRLGNYANNLLVNGDNLPAMRVRGILRAIDAVQEICGTETRVDILTRGGFNLYALMAKLVDERIYSVIEHDPVESFRRIASEKYYNDNNIKAYVMPSMLRYFDILQLREFVKGDRSDENR
;
A
#
# COMPACT_ATOMS: atom_id res chain seq x y z
N LEU A 1 -3.65 -2.96 9.56
CA LEU A 1 -2.96 -4.23 9.83
C LEU A 1 -3.91 -5.37 10.16
N TYR A 2 -5.10 -5.04 10.63
CA TYR A 2 -6.05 -6.03 11.19
C TYR A 2 -6.59 -7.05 10.17
N HIS A 3 -6.46 -6.78 8.87
CA HIS A 3 -7.10 -7.60 7.85
C HIS A 3 -6.14 -8.33 6.91
N GLY A 4 -4.90 -8.45 7.27
CA GLY A 4 -3.90 -9.14 6.46
C GLY A 4 -3.67 -10.60 6.82
N GLY A 5 -4.23 -11.10 7.91
CA GLY A 5 -3.99 -12.46 8.42
C GLY A 5 -5.22 -13.20 8.89
N GLU A 6 -6.42 -12.67 8.59
CA GLU A 6 -7.66 -13.31 9.04
C GLU A 6 -8.17 -14.37 8.05
N PRO A 7 -8.87 -15.41 8.55
CA PRO A 7 -9.37 -16.52 7.74
C PRO A 7 -10.37 -16.09 6.65
N ASP A 8 -10.53 -16.92 5.63
CA ASP A 8 -11.35 -16.74 4.42
C ASP A 8 -12.75 -16.13 4.62
N TYR A 9 -13.34 -16.34 5.76
CA TYR A 9 -14.61 -15.77 6.17
C TYR A 9 -14.61 -14.23 6.15
N PHE A 10 -13.51 -13.59 6.46
CA PHE A 10 -13.38 -12.14 6.46
C PHE A 10 -13.28 -11.56 5.05
N TRP A 11 -12.63 -12.27 4.15
CA TRP A 11 -12.47 -11.88 2.76
C TRP A 11 -13.80 -11.77 2.01
N SER A 12 -14.77 -12.60 2.34
CA SER A 12 -16.11 -12.55 1.74
C SER A 12 -16.85 -11.23 2.06
N ARG A 13 -16.52 -10.56 3.17
CA ARG A 13 -17.11 -9.28 3.60
C ARG A 13 -16.25 -8.05 3.26
N LEU A 14 -15.03 -8.25 2.81
CA LEU A 14 -14.10 -7.15 2.50
C LEU A 14 -14.69 -6.18 1.47
N GLY A 15 -15.40 -6.69 0.47
CA GLY A 15 -16.08 -5.88 -0.52
C GLY A 15 -17.10 -4.92 0.07
N ASN A 16 -17.92 -5.39 1.00
CA ASN A 16 -18.92 -4.57 1.67
C ASN A 16 -18.26 -3.53 2.60
N TYR A 17 -17.21 -3.93 3.30
CA TYR A 17 -16.45 -3.03 4.14
C TYR A 17 -15.77 -1.92 3.33
N ALA A 18 -15.12 -2.27 2.22
CA ALA A 18 -14.51 -1.28 1.33
C ALA A 18 -15.55 -0.31 0.76
N ASN A 19 -16.73 -0.80 0.34
CA ASN A 19 -17.80 0.05 -0.15
C ASN A 19 -18.32 1.01 0.95
N ASN A 20 -18.49 0.54 2.17
CA ASN A 20 -18.92 1.38 3.29
C ASN A 20 -17.90 2.48 3.61
N LEU A 21 -16.61 2.19 3.52
CA LEU A 21 -15.56 3.20 3.66
C LEU A 21 -15.68 4.27 2.58
N LEU A 22 -15.87 3.86 1.31
CA LEU A 22 -16.00 4.79 0.18
C LEU A 22 -17.20 5.73 0.33
N VAL A 23 -18.35 5.21 0.81
CA VAL A 23 -19.53 6.03 1.08
C VAL A 23 -19.26 7.08 2.17
N ASN A 24 -18.41 6.75 3.14
CA ASN A 24 -18.01 7.67 4.21
C ASN A 24 -16.82 8.58 3.84
N GLY A 25 -16.39 8.58 2.58
CA GLY A 25 -15.29 9.42 2.11
C GLY A 25 -13.89 8.93 2.51
N ASP A 26 -13.78 7.67 2.95
CA ASP A 26 -12.51 7.02 3.27
C ASP A 26 -12.25 5.86 2.29
N ASN A 27 -11.09 5.24 2.36
CA ASN A 27 -10.76 4.06 1.57
C ASN A 27 -9.81 3.13 2.32
N LEU A 28 -9.87 1.86 1.97
CA LEU A 28 -9.09 0.83 2.64
C LEU A 28 -7.56 1.01 2.47
N PRO A 29 -7.04 1.38 1.29
CA PRO A 29 -5.63 1.72 1.14
C PRO A 29 -5.14 2.79 2.12
N ALA A 30 -5.85 3.90 2.27
CA ALA A 30 -5.48 4.97 3.20
C ALA A 30 -5.44 4.48 4.66
N MET A 31 -6.42 3.66 5.06
CA MET A 31 -6.42 3.06 6.40
C MET A 31 -5.21 2.16 6.63
N ARG A 32 -4.82 1.37 5.63
CA ARG A 32 -3.66 0.48 5.73
C ARG A 32 -2.35 1.23 5.76
N VAL A 33 -2.21 2.31 4.98
CA VAL A 33 -1.06 3.21 5.07
C VAL A 33 -0.95 3.78 6.48
N ARG A 34 -2.04 4.33 7.04
CA ARG A 34 -2.05 4.79 8.45
C ARG A 34 -1.63 3.69 9.43
N GLY A 35 -2.06 2.45 9.19
CA GLY A 35 -1.66 1.30 10.01
C GLY A 35 -0.15 1.03 9.95
N ILE A 36 0.46 1.16 8.76
CA ILE A 36 1.91 1.04 8.57
C ILE A 36 2.64 2.14 9.35
N LEU A 37 2.21 3.39 9.22
CA LEU A 37 2.83 4.51 9.93
C LEU A 37 2.80 4.32 11.45
N ARG A 38 1.66 3.89 12.01
CA ARG A 38 1.55 3.57 13.43
C ARG A 38 2.43 2.40 13.87
N ALA A 39 2.62 1.41 13.00
CA ALA A 39 3.54 0.32 13.30
C ALA A 39 4.99 0.81 13.36
N ILE A 40 5.36 1.77 12.48
CA ILE A 40 6.67 2.41 12.52
C ILE A 40 6.84 3.22 13.81
N ASP A 41 5.82 3.96 14.26
CA ASP A 41 5.85 4.67 15.54
C ASP A 41 6.16 3.69 16.69
N ALA A 42 5.48 2.55 16.73
CA ALA A 42 5.72 1.53 17.75
C ALA A 42 7.12 0.90 17.66
N VAL A 43 7.65 0.68 16.45
CA VAL A 43 9.02 0.18 16.25
C VAL A 43 10.04 1.18 16.79
N GLN A 44 9.86 2.47 16.52
CA GLN A 44 10.76 3.50 17.02
C GLN A 44 10.67 3.67 18.56
N GLU A 45 9.51 3.50 19.11
CA GLU A 45 9.35 3.52 20.58
C GLU A 45 10.16 2.39 21.25
N ILE A 46 10.22 1.23 20.63
CA ILE A 46 10.92 0.04 21.14
C ILE A 46 12.43 0.07 20.80
N CYS A 47 12.79 0.44 19.58
CA CYS A 47 14.15 0.32 19.04
C CYS A 47 14.93 1.63 19.03
N GLY A 48 14.30 2.76 19.34
CA GLY A 48 14.90 4.09 19.31
C GLY A 48 14.47 4.90 18.08
N THR A 49 14.41 6.21 18.25
CA THR A 49 13.87 7.16 17.26
C THR A 49 14.66 7.28 15.96
N GLU A 50 15.94 6.93 15.99
CA GLU A 50 16.83 6.96 14.82
C GLU A 50 16.74 5.70 13.95
N THR A 51 15.86 4.74 14.32
CA THR A 51 15.71 3.48 13.60
C THR A 51 15.02 3.73 12.25
N ARG A 52 15.69 3.38 11.17
CA ARG A 52 15.11 3.30 9.83
C ARG A 52 14.53 1.91 9.60
N VAL A 53 13.43 1.83 8.85
CA VAL A 53 12.67 0.61 8.66
C VAL A 53 12.67 0.19 7.19
N ASP A 54 12.96 -1.09 6.93
CA ASP A 54 12.73 -1.71 5.63
C ASP A 54 11.37 -2.43 5.64
N ILE A 55 10.59 -2.24 4.58
CA ILE A 55 9.28 -2.89 4.44
C ILE A 55 9.37 -3.97 3.37
N LEU A 56 9.10 -5.22 3.78
CA LEU A 56 8.94 -6.34 2.87
C LEU A 56 7.47 -6.54 2.55
N THR A 57 7.12 -6.59 1.26
CA THR A 57 5.75 -6.75 0.79
C THR A 57 5.58 -7.90 -0.18
N ARG A 58 4.36 -8.41 -0.29
CA ARG A 58 3.99 -9.42 -1.28
C ARG A 58 2.67 -9.07 -1.95
N GLY A 59 2.59 -9.31 -3.27
CA GLY A 59 1.38 -9.06 -4.06
C GLY A 59 0.97 -7.60 -4.02
N GLY A 60 -0.32 -7.32 -3.99
CA GLY A 60 -0.88 -5.96 -4.02
C GLY A 60 -0.60 -5.10 -2.77
N PHE A 61 -0.03 -5.68 -1.70
CA PHE A 61 0.39 -4.90 -0.52
C PHE A 61 1.53 -3.93 -0.83
N ASN A 62 2.20 -4.11 -1.98
CA ASN A 62 3.22 -3.18 -2.45
C ASN A 62 2.68 -1.75 -2.60
N LEU A 63 1.42 -1.56 -3.02
CA LEU A 63 0.79 -0.26 -3.10
C LEU A 63 0.87 0.50 -1.77
N TYR A 64 0.50 -0.16 -0.67
CA TYR A 64 0.47 0.48 0.64
C TYR A 64 1.86 0.86 1.14
N ALA A 65 2.84 -0.01 0.90
CA ALA A 65 4.22 0.24 1.29
C ALA A 65 4.86 1.38 0.48
N LEU A 66 4.63 1.42 -0.83
CA LEU A 66 5.11 2.51 -1.69
C LEU A 66 4.48 3.85 -1.28
N MET A 67 3.17 3.87 -1.01
CA MET A 67 2.50 5.07 -0.51
C MET A 67 3.00 5.49 0.88
N ALA A 68 3.23 4.54 1.78
CA ALA A 68 3.80 4.83 3.09
C ALA A 68 5.20 5.43 2.97
N LYS A 69 6.05 4.88 2.10
CA LYS A 69 7.41 5.40 1.84
C LYS A 69 7.39 6.84 1.32
N LEU A 70 6.43 7.21 0.47
CA LEU A 70 6.32 8.59 -0.04
C LEU A 70 5.92 9.62 1.02
N VAL A 71 5.32 9.20 2.12
CA VAL A 71 4.85 10.10 3.18
C VAL A 71 5.66 10.00 4.47
N ASP A 72 6.59 9.05 4.56
CA ASP A 72 7.37 8.83 5.77
C ASP A 72 8.83 8.46 5.45
N GLU A 73 9.73 9.37 5.71
CA GLU A 73 11.18 9.23 5.45
C GLU A 73 11.85 8.17 6.33
N ARG A 74 11.23 7.77 7.43
CA ARG A 74 11.72 6.68 8.30
C ARG A 74 11.73 5.32 7.62
N ILE A 75 10.96 5.17 6.54
CA ILE A 75 11.00 3.98 5.70
C ILE A 75 12.18 4.11 4.75
N TYR A 76 13.20 3.30 4.98
CA TYR A 76 14.43 3.34 4.16
C TYR A 76 14.22 2.67 2.82
N SER A 77 13.64 1.45 2.78
CA SER A 77 13.39 0.74 1.54
C SER A 77 12.07 -0.04 1.53
N VAL A 78 11.57 -0.28 0.32
CA VAL A 78 10.44 -1.21 0.08
C VAL A 78 10.94 -2.33 -0.81
N ILE A 79 10.86 -3.56 -0.31
CA ILE A 79 11.22 -4.79 -1.02
C ILE A 79 9.94 -5.48 -1.44
N GLU A 80 9.76 -5.65 -2.76
CA GLU A 80 8.54 -6.16 -3.34
C GLU A 80 8.72 -7.61 -3.84
N HIS A 81 7.85 -8.53 -3.41
CA HIS A 81 7.75 -9.89 -3.94
C HIS A 81 6.42 -10.08 -4.68
N ASP A 82 6.48 -10.59 -5.91
CA ASP A 82 5.31 -10.82 -6.77
C ASP A 82 4.36 -9.60 -6.80
N PRO A 83 4.85 -8.37 -7.07
CA PRO A 83 4.06 -7.18 -6.89
C PRO A 83 2.98 -7.06 -7.98
N VAL A 84 1.89 -6.36 -7.64
CA VAL A 84 1.01 -5.80 -8.65
C VAL A 84 1.77 -4.68 -9.36
N GLU A 85 1.88 -4.80 -10.68
CA GLU A 85 2.68 -3.85 -11.47
C GLU A 85 1.91 -2.59 -11.84
N SER A 86 0.64 -2.74 -12.26
CA SER A 86 -0.16 -1.64 -12.77
C SER A 86 -1.65 -1.93 -12.62
N PHE A 87 -2.40 -0.96 -12.10
CA PHE A 87 -3.87 -1.04 -12.09
C PHE A 87 -4.47 -0.76 -13.45
N ARG A 88 -3.83 0.04 -14.27
CA ARG A 88 -4.28 0.27 -15.65
C ARG A 88 -4.27 -1.02 -16.44
N ARG A 89 -3.26 -1.85 -16.27
CA ARG A 89 -3.18 -3.17 -16.90
C ARG A 89 -4.35 -4.05 -16.44
N ILE A 90 -4.61 -4.14 -15.14
CA ILE A 90 -5.74 -4.91 -14.60
C ILE A 90 -7.08 -4.40 -15.16
N ALA A 91 -7.27 -3.09 -15.22
CA ALA A 91 -8.50 -2.47 -15.72
C ALA A 91 -8.72 -2.69 -17.24
N SER A 92 -7.66 -2.94 -18.01
CA SER A 92 -7.72 -3.20 -19.46
C SER A 92 -7.88 -4.69 -19.80
N GLU A 93 -7.58 -5.59 -18.87
CA GLU A 93 -7.69 -7.02 -19.09
C GLU A 93 -9.14 -7.51 -18.92
N LYS A 94 -9.62 -8.33 -19.87
CA LYS A 94 -10.97 -8.92 -19.81
C LYS A 94 -11.11 -9.94 -18.68
N TYR A 95 -10.02 -10.65 -18.39
CA TYR A 95 -9.97 -11.65 -17.34
C TYR A 95 -8.84 -11.30 -16.38
N TYR A 96 -9.20 -10.90 -15.18
CA TYR A 96 -8.25 -10.65 -14.09
C TYR A 96 -8.68 -11.44 -12.85
N ASN A 97 -7.72 -11.76 -12.02
CA ASN A 97 -8.02 -12.34 -10.72
C ASN A 97 -8.60 -11.25 -9.81
N ASP A 98 -9.89 -11.33 -9.55
CA ASP A 98 -10.61 -10.34 -8.72
C ASP A 98 -10.41 -10.55 -7.21
N ASN A 99 -9.69 -11.61 -6.83
CA ASN A 99 -9.38 -11.90 -5.44
C ASN A 99 -8.70 -10.69 -4.81
N ASN A 100 -9.41 -10.06 -3.89
CA ASN A 100 -8.93 -8.92 -3.11
C ASN A 100 -8.69 -7.60 -3.86
N ILE A 101 -9.03 -7.47 -5.15
CA ILE A 101 -8.81 -6.22 -5.88
C ILE A 101 -9.46 -5.03 -5.18
N LYS A 102 -10.63 -5.23 -4.56
CA LYS A 102 -11.33 -4.20 -3.78
C LYS A 102 -10.53 -3.65 -2.60
N ALA A 103 -9.56 -4.42 -2.11
CA ALA A 103 -8.66 -3.97 -1.05
C ALA A 103 -7.66 -2.90 -1.54
N TYR A 104 -7.39 -2.86 -2.85
CA TYR A 104 -6.38 -1.99 -3.44
C TYR A 104 -6.97 -0.80 -4.19
N VAL A 105 -8.29 -0.80 -4.41
CA VAL A 105 -8.95 0.27 -5.19
C VAL A 105 -9.00 1.55 -4.37
N MET A 106 -8.44 2.62 -4.96
CA MET A 106 -8.65 3.99 -4.55
C MET A 106 -9.44 4.73 -5.63
N PRO A 107 -10.53 5.42 -5.28
CA PRO A 107 -11.29 6.19 -6.25
C PRO A 107 -10.41 7.20 -6.98
N SER A 108 -10.55 7.24 -8.29
CA SER A 108 -9.83 8.18 -9.16
C SER A 108 -8.30 8.04 -9.18
N MET A 109 -7.70 7.00 -8.58
CA MET A 109 -6.25 6.83 -8.51
C MET A 109 -5.58 6.94 -9.89
N LEU A 110 -6.08 6.20 -10.89
CA LEU A 110 -5.53 6.20 -12.26
C LEU A 110 -5.65 7.54 -13.00
N ARG A 111 -6.34 8.50 -12.42
CA ARG A 111 -6.42 9.88 -12.92
C ARG A 111 -5.16 10.68 -12.58
N TYR A 112 -4.47 10.28 -11.52
CA TYR A 112 -3.32 10.99 -10.99
C TYR A 112 -2.04 10.18 -11.15
N PHE A 113 -2.06 8.89 -10.85
CA PHE A 113 -0.91 7.99 -10.92
C PHE A 113 -1.33 6.52 -11.03
N ASP A 114 -0.39 5.67 -11.43
CA ASP A 114 -0.45 4.22 -11.31
C ASP A 114 0.74 3.75 -10.46
N ILE A 115 0.80 2.47 -10.12
CA ILE A 115 1.87 1.89 -9.29
C ILE A 115 3.26 2.09 -9.91
N LEU A 116 3.36 2.06 -11.24
CA LEU A 116 4.62 2.33 -11.94
C LEU A 116 5.20 3.70 -11.57
N GLN A 117 4.37 4.76 -11.62
CA GLN A 117 4.79 6.10 -11.24
C GLN A 117 5.15 6.21 -9.75
N LEU A 118 4.40 5.53 -8.86
CA LEU A 118 4.78 5.48 -7.44
C LEU A 118 6.19 4.91 -7.23
N ARG A 119 6.54 3.85 -7.97
CA ARG A 119 7.90 3.28 -7.90
C ARG A 119 8.96 4.24 -8.40
N GLU A 120 8.67 4.99 -9.45
CA GLU A 120 9.59 6.00 -9.97
C GLU A 120 9.83 7.12 -8.96
N PHE A 121 8.78 7.62 -8.31
CA PHE A 121 8.89 8.61 -7.25
C PHE A 121 9.72 8.09 -6.07
N VAL A 122 9.46 6.89 -5.59
CA VAL A 122 10.23 6.26 -4.50
C VAL A 122 11.71 6.05 -4.87
N LYS A 123 12.02 5.80 -6.16
CA LYS A 123 13.40 5.66 -6.64
C LYS A 123 14.10 7.01 -6.83
N GLY A 124 13.36 8.02 -7.31
CA GLY A 124 13.88 9.38 -7.55
C GLY A 124 14.35 10.06 -6.27
N ASP A 125 13.63 9.83 -5.18
CA ASP A 125 13.95 10.35 -3.85
C ASP A 125 15.34 9.89 -3.34
N ARG A 126 15.80 8.70 -3.76
CA ARG A 126 17.15 8.20 -3.43
C ARG A 126 18.29 8.87 -4.20
N SER A 127 18.02 9.47 -5.36
CA SER A 127 19.07 10.08 -6.17
C SER A 127 19.53 11.43 -5.58
N ASP A 128 18.72 12.06 -4.76
CA ASP A 128 19.05 13.34 -4.14
C ASP A 128 19.78 13.20 -2.78
N GLU A 129 19.65 12.04 -2.10
CA GLU A 129 20.41 11.76 -0.85
C GLU A 129 21.92 11.47 -1.09
N ASN A 130 22.34 11.18 -2.32
CA ASN A 130 23.73 10.89 -2.67
C ASN A 130 24.47 12.07 -3.35
N ARG A 131 23.92 13.24 -3.29
CA ARG A 131 24.57 14.50 -3.71
C ARG A 131 24.89 15.39 -2.51
#